data_66c77af442f290f1ccf34efdc081b3c8
#
_entry.id   66c77af442f290f1ccf34efdc081b3c8
#
_cell.length_a   1.000
_cell.length_b   1.000
_cell.length_c   1.000
_cell.angle_alpha   90.00
_cell.angle_beta   90.00
_cell.angle_gamma   90.00
#
_symmetry.space_group_name_H-M   'P 1'
#
loop_
_entity.id
_entity.type
_entity.pdbx_description
1 polymer ?
#
loop_
_entity_poly.entity_id
_entity_poly.type
_entity_poly.pdbx_seq_one_letter_code
_entity_poly.pdbx_strand_id
1 'polypeptide(L)'
;MEKRAVFPHRVLPYVLLAPQIAVTLVFFVWPASQALYQSLLRQDAFGLSTTFAGFENFVALFGDRDYLHAASVTAVFSAAVTALALSSALVLAVMADRVVRGSRVYRTLLVWPYAVAPAVAGVLWLFLFNPTIGLVSFALRQVGYRWNHLLNGHEAMLLVVLAAAWKQVSYNFIFFLAGLAGVGRAVLEAAALDGAGPVRRFVSIVFPLLSPTMFFLVVVNIVYAFFETFGIVHAVTGGGPARATEILVYKVFRDGFVGLDLGRSAAQSVILMAIVIGLTVVQFRYVERKVHY
;
A
#
# COMPACT_ATOMS: atom_id res chain seq x y z
N MET A 1 40.53 -0.79 10.70
CA MET A 1 40.33 -1.98 11.56
C MET A 1 38.94 -1.89 12.18
N GLU A 2 37.97 -2.54 11.56
CA GLU A 2 36.63 -2.66 12.12
C GLU A 2 36.67 -3.55 13.37
N LYS A 3 36.35 -3.00 14.54
CA LYS A 3 36.16 -3.77 15.75
C LYS A 3 34.89 -4.62 15.57
N ARG A 4 35.05 -5.89 15.18
CA ARG A 4 33.97 -6.86 15.28
C ARG A 4 33.49 -6.90 16.73
N ALA A 5 32.28 -6.44 16.98
CA ALA A 5 31.61 -6.61 18.26
C ALA A 5 31.31 -8.10 18.47
N VAL A 6 32.27 -8.81 19.07
CA VAL A 6 32.08 -10.23 19.45
C VAL A 6 31.45 -10.22 20.83
N PHE A 7 30.20 -10.65 20.94
CA PHE A 7 29.57 -10.88 22.23
C PHE A 7 30.34 -12.00 22.96
N PRO A 8 30.94 -11.76 24.14
CA PRO A 8 31.77 -12.75 24.83
C PRO A 8 30.93 -13.94 25.33
N HIS A 9 29.60 -13.78 25.46
CA HIS A 9 28.68 -14.83 25.92
C HIS A 9 27.87 -15.38 24.75
N ARG A 10 27.96 -16.69 24.53
CA ARG A 10 27.21 -17.37 23.45
C ARG A 10 25.68 -17.30 23.60
N VAL A 11 25.18 -17.19 24.85
CA VAL A 11 23.75 -17.19 25.18
C VAL A 11 23.12 -15.80 25.12
N LEU A 12 23.89 -14.73 25.42
CA LEU A 12 23.39 -13.37 25.49
C LEU A 12 22.65 -12.89 24.21
N PRO A 13 23.14 -13.12 22.98
CA PRO A 13 22.41 -12.72 21.77
C PRO A 13 21.04 -13.38 21.65
N TYR A 14 20.93 -14.64 22.03
CA TYR A 14 19.65 -15.37 21.98
C TYR A 14 18.66 -14.86 23.04
N VAL A 15 19.12 -14.52 24.24
CA VAL A 15 18.29 -13.94 25.30
C VAL A 15 17.78 -12.56 24.87
N LEU A 16 18.62 -11.75 24.24
CA LEU A 16 18.21 -10.42 23.72
C LEU A 16 17.22 -10.51 22.56
N LEU A 17 17.33 -11.54 21.72
CA LEU A 17 16.41 -11.79 20.60
C LEU A 17 15.13 -12.51 21.04
N ALA A 18 15.14 -13.24 22.16
CA ALA A 18 14.02 -14.07 22.59
C ALA A 18 12.68 -13.34 22.69
N PRO A 19 12.57 -12.10 23.25
CA PRO A 19 11.31 -11.38 23.31
C PRO A 19 10.76 -11.08 21.90
N GLN A 20 11.61 -10.65 20.97
CA GLN A 20 11.22 -10.37 19.59
C GLN A 20 10.79 -11.65 18.86
N ILE A 21 11.53 -12.73 19.02
CA ILE A 21 11.18 -14.02 18.42
C ILE A 21 9.86 -14.52 18.97
N ALA A 22 9.64 -14.44 20.31
CA ALA A 22 8.39 -14.84 20.94
C ALA A 22 7.19 -14.06 20.38
N VAL A 23 7.29 -12.73 20.27
CA VAL A 23 6.25 -11.89 19.67
C VAL A 23 5.99 -12.31 18.22
N THR A 24 7.05 -12.52 17.44
CA THR A 24 6.92 -12.93 16.03
C THR A 24 6.23 -14.31 15.90
N LEU A 25 6.61 -15.27 16.73
CA LEU A 25 6.01 -16.60 16.69
C LEU A 25 4.53 -16.58 17.10
N VAL A 26 4.19 -15.86 18.17
CA VAL A 26 2.81 -15.84 18.71
C VAL A 26 1.87 -15.02 17.85
N PHE A 27 2.30 -13.85 17.38
CA PHE A 27 1.40 -12.90 16.71
C PHE A 27 1.45 -12.96 15.18
N PHE A 28 2.48 -13.56 14.58
CA PHE A 28 2.61 -13.65 13.12
C PHE A 28 2.61 -15.10 12.64
N VAL A 29 3.52 -15.94 13.15
CA VAL A 29 3.66 -17.31 12.65
C VAL A 29 2.45 -18.17 13.04
N TRP A 30 1.98 -18.07 14.26
CA TRP A 30 0.83 -18.83 14.74
C TRP A 30 -0.46 -18.50 13.96
N PRO A 31 -0.91 -17.23 13.80
CA PRO A 31 -2.09 -16.91 12.99
C PRO A 31 -1.93 -17.29 11.52
N ALA A 32 -0.74 -17.12 10.93
CA ALA A 32 -0.47 -17.55 9.57
C ALA A 32 -0.59 -19.08 9.41
N SER A 33 -0.09 -19.84 10.38
CA SER A 33 -0.24 -21.31 10.41
C SER A 33 -1.70 -21.74 10.54
N GLN A 34 -2.47 -21.02 11.37
CA GLN A 34 -3.92 -21.25 11.50
C GLN A 34 -4.65 -20.95 10.19
N ALA A 35 -4.32 -19.86 9.50
CA ALA A 35 -4.91 -19.54 8.21
C ALA A 35 -4.58 -20.63 7.16
N LEU A 36 -3.33 -21.10 7.11
CA LEU A 36 -2.93 -22.23 6.26
C LEU A 36 -3.72 -23.49 6.56
N TYR A 37 -3.89 -23.84 7.84
CA TYR A 37 -4.66 -25.01 8.24
C TYR A 37 -6.14 -24.85 7.88
N GLN A 38 -6.76 -23.73 8.23
CA GLN A 38 -8.17 -23.46 7.94
C GLN A 38 -8.47 -23.39 6.44
N SER A 39 -7.51 -22.98 5.61
CA SER A 39 -7.68 -22.94 4.15
C SER A 39 -7.91 -24.33 3.52
N LEU A 40 -7.48 -25.39 4.22
CA LEU A 40 -7.65 -26.78 3.82
C LEU A 40 -8.92 -27.42 4.38
N LEU A 41 -9.68 -26.69 5.20
CA LEU A 41 -10.89 -27.16 5.87
C LEU A 41 -12.13 -26.55 5.22
N ARG A 42 -13.21 -27.30 5.21
CA ARG A 42 -14.56 -26.82 4.92
C ARG A 42 -15.34 -26.84 6.22
N GLN A 43 -15.73 -25.67 6.67
CA GLN A 43 -16.50 -25.48 7.88
C GLN A 43 -17.95 -25.12 7.53
N ASP A 44 -18.89 -25.72 8.22
CA ASP A 44 -20.30 -25.33 8.18
C ASP A 44 -20.45 -23.90 8.74
N ALA A 45 -21.38 -23.12 8.15
CA ALA A 45 -21.65 -21.72 8.55
C ALA A 45 -21.99 -21.55 10.03
N PHE A 46 -22.50 -22.61 10.68
CA PHE A 46 -22.79 -22.63 12.12
C PHE A 46 -21.64 -23.18 12.99
N GLY A 47 -20.52 -23.59 12.37
CA GLY A 47 -19.37 -24.14 13.07
C GLY A 47 -19.59 -25.54 13.68
N LEU A 48 -20.70 -26.22 13.32
CA LEU A 48 -21.10 -27.50 13.90
C LEU A 48 -20.33 -28.69 13.30
N SER A 49 -19.84 -28.55 12.08
CA SER A 49 -19.06 -29.58 11.40
C SER A 49 -17.88 -29.00 10.65
N THR A 50 -16.75 -29.70 10.70
CA THR A 50 -15.53 -29.35 9.98
C THR A 50 -15.05 -30.59 9.25
N THR A 51 -14.87 -30.49 7.94
CA THR A 51 -14.37 -31.59 7.11
C THR A 51 -13.08 -31.17 6.40
N PHE A 52 -12.18 -32.11 6.19
CA PHE A 52 -10.97 -31.84 5.42
C PHE A 52 -11.29 -31.76 3.93
N ALA A 53 -11.11 -30.60 3.33
CA ALA A 53 -11.41 -30.29 1.93
C ALA A 53 -10.15 -30.24 1.03
N GLY A 54 -8.95 -30.32 1.62
CA GLY A 54 -7.71 -30.20 0.85
C GLY A 54 -7.68 -28.88 0.05
N PHE A 55 -7.49 -28.96 -1.27
CA PHE A 55 -7.39 -27.78 -2.14
C PHE A 55 -8.73 -27.34 -2.76
N GLU A 56 -9.85 -27.89 -2.36
CA GLU A 56 -11.17 -27.54 -2.93
C GLU A 56 -11.51 -26.06 -2.80
N ASN A 57 -11.17 -25.43 -1.65
CA ASN A 57 -11.38 -23.99 -1.43
C ASN A 57 -10.63 -23.15 -2.47
N PHE A 58 -9.39 -23.52 -2.80
CA PHE A 58 -8.58 -22.81 -3.80
C PHE A 58 -9.15 -22.98 -5.20
N VAL A 59 -9.54 -24.21 -5.58
CA VAL A 59 -10.15 -24.47 -6.88
C VAL A 59 -11.46 -23.70 -7.04
N ALA A 60 -12.30 -23.69 -6.00
CA ALA A 60 -13.55 -22.96 -5.99
C ALA A 60 -13.34 -21.43 -6.16
N LEU A 61 -12.29 -20.85 -5.57
CA LEU A 61 -11.97 -19.43 -5.72
C LEU A 61 -11.63 -19.05 -7.17
N PHE A 62 -10.82 -19.85 -7.86
CA PHE A 62 -10.46 -19.56 -9.26
C PHE A 62 -11.63 -19.72 -10.23
N GLY A 63 -12.68 -20.47 -9.85
CA GLY A 63 -13.94 -20.57 -10.59
C GLY A 63 -14.97 -19.48 -10.22
N ASP A 64 -14.73 -18.71 -9.15
CA ASP A 64 -15.67 -17.72 -8.66
C ASP A 64 -15.51 -16.37 -9.38
N ARG A 65 -16.54 -15.94 -10.08
CA ARG A 65 -16.58 -14.66 -10.78
C ARG A 65 -16.43 -13.46 -9.83
N ASP A 66 -16.97 -13.56 -8.63
CA ASP A 66 -16.87 -12.48 -7.62
C ASP A 66 -15.43 -12.32 -7.10
N TYR A 67 -14.71 -13.43 -6.94
CA TYR A 67 -13.30 -13.41 -6.56
C TYR A 67 -12.43 -12.83 -7.68
N LEU A 68 -12.64 -13.24 -8.92
CA LEU A 68 -11.91 -12.71 -10.08
C LEU A 68 -12.22 -11.23 -10.31
N HIS A 69 -13.46 -10.80 -10.07
CA HIS A 69 -13.82 -9.38 -10.08
C HIS A 69 -13.07 -8.60 -9.00
N ALA A 70 -13.08 -9.07 -7.75
CA ALA A 70 -12.34 -8.43 -6.66
C ALA A 70 -10.82 -8.38 -6.94
N ALA A 71 -10.25 -9.41 -7.57
CA ALA A 71 -8.86 -9.41 -8.01
C ALA A 71 -8.59 -8.31 -9.06
N SER A 72 -9.45 -8.17 -10.06
CA SER A 72 -9.35 -7.10 -11.06
C SER A 72 -9.52 -5.70 -10.46
N VAL A 73 -10.48 -5.53 -9.56
CA VAL A 73 -10.68 -4.28 -8.80
C VAL A 73 -9.43 -3.92 -7.98
N THR A 74 -8.83 -4.93 -7.32
CA THR A 74 -7.59 -4.73 -6.55
C THR A 74 -6.42 -4.30 -7.45
N ALA A 75 -6.27 -4.93 -8.61
CA ALA A 75 -5.21 -4.58 -9.56
C ALA A 75 -5.35 -3.13 -10.06
N VAL A 76 -6.56 -2.73 -10.47
CA VAL A 76 -6.86 -1.36 -10.91
C VAL A 76 -6.64 -0.35 -9.78
N PHE A 77 -7.18 -0.63 -8.59
CA PHE A 77 -7.03 0.20 -7.40
C PHE A 77 -5.55 0.37 -7.03
N SER A 78 -4.80 -0.73 -6.94
CA SER A 78 -3.38 -0.73 -6.59
C SER A 78 -2.54 0.05 -7.60
N ALA A 79 -2.78 -0.14 -8.90
CA ALA A 79 -2.10 0.60 -9.95
C ALA A 79 -2.41 2.11 -9.87
N ALA A 80 -3.68 2.48 -9.67
CA ALA A 80 -4.10 3.87 -9.57
C ALA A 80 -3.53 4.56 -8.32
N VAL A 81 -3.60 3.92 -7.14
CA VAL A 81 -3.02 4.45 -5.89
C VAL A 81 -1.52 4.62 -6.04
N THR A 82 -0.81 3.59 -6.52
CA THR A 82 0.64 3.62 -6.71
C THR A 82 1.05 4.74 -7.68
N ALA A 83 0.42 4.82 -8.85
CA ALA A 83 0.74 5.84 -9.84
C ALA A 83 0.48 7.26 -9.30
N LEU A 84 -0.67 7.49 -8.67
CA LEU A 84 -1.05 8.80 -8.13
C LEU A 84 -0.14 9.21 -6.96
N ALA A 85 0.10 8.30 -6.01
CA ALA A 85 0.92 8.58 -4.84
C ALA A 85 2.39 8.84 -5.22
N LEU A 86 2.98 8.03 -6.10
CA LEU A 86 4.37 8.20 -6.52
C LEU A 86 4.57 9.48 -7.36
N SER A 87 3.71 9.72 -8.35
CA SER A 87 3.84 10.92 -9.19
C SER A 87 3.66 12.21 -8.38
N SER A 88 2.64 12.27 -7.51
CA SER A 88 2.41 13.42 -6.63
C SER A 88 3.56 13.62 -5.65
N ALA A 89 4.04 12.56 -5.01
CA ALA A 89 5.14 12.63 -4.06
C ALA A 89 6.45 13.07 -4.72
N LEU A 90 6.76 12.56 -5.92
CA LEU A 90 7.95 12.95 -6.68
C LEU A 90 7.94 14.44 -7.03
N VAL A 91 6.81 14.93 -7.56
CA VAL A 91 6.65 16.37 -7.86
C VAL A 91 6.83 17.21 -6.60
N LEU A 92 6.18 16.84 -5.50
CA LEU A 92 6.29 17.57 -4.23
C LEU A 92 7.70 17.51 -3.65
N ALA A 93 8.40 16.38 -3.77
CA ALA A 93 9.78 16.24 -3.31
C ALA A 93 10.75 17.12 -4.11
N VAL A 94 10.62 17.14 -5.45
CA VAL A 94 11.42 18.02 -6.32
C VAL A 94 11.16 19.50 -6.03
N MET A 95 9.91 19.86 -5.74
CA MET A 95 9.59 21.24 -5.33
C MET A 95 10.17 21.57 -3.95
N ALA A 96 10.08 20.66 -2.99
CA ALA A 96 10.59 20.84 -1.63
C ALA A 96 12.11 20.92 -1.56
N ASP A 97 12.81 20.22 -2.43
CA ASP A 97 14.27 20.25 -2.51
C ASP A 97 14.81 21.64 -2.90
N ARG A 98 14.00 22.42 -3.63
CA ARG A 98 14.34 23.80 -4.05
C ARG A 98 13.94 24.88 -3.05
N VAL A 99 13.12 24.56 -2.05
CA VAL A 99 12.60 25.55 -1.08
C VAL A 99 13.63 25.83 0.01
N VAL A 100 14.15 27.05 0.04
CA VAL A 100 15.13 27.51 1.06
C VAL A 100 14.43 28.07 2.30
N ARG A 101 13.36 28.86 2.13
CA ARG A 101 12.62 29.50 3.24
C ARG A 101 11.34 28.72 3.55
N GLY A 102 11.08 28.46 4.85
CA GLY A 102 9.86 27.76 5.28
C GLY A 102 9.87 26.24 5.07
N SER A 103 11.02 25.65 4.69
CA SER A 103 11.10 24.24 4.33
C SER A 103 10.65 23.28 5.45
N ARG A 104 10.83 23.64 6.73
CA ARG A 104 10.36 22.85 7.87
C ARG A 104 8.83 22.74 7.90
N VAL A 105 8.13 23.89 7.77
CA VAL A 105 6.65 23.93 7.80
C VAL A 105 6.09 23.14 6.63
N TYR A 106 6.61 23.35 5.43
CA TYR A 106 6.20 22.66 4.23
C TYR A 106 6.38 21.13 4.34
N ARG A 107 7.56 20.69 4.81
CA ARG A 107 7.84 19.26 5.02
C ARG A 107 6.94 18.65 6.11
N THR A 108 6.72 19.34 7.22
CA THR A 108 5.83 18.87 8.29
C THR A 108 4.40 18.70 7.79
N LEU A 109 3.87 19.65 7.03
CA LEU A 109 2.52 19.57 6.48
C LEU A 109 2.36 18.43 5.47
N LEU A 110 3.41 18.14 4.69
CA LEU A 110 3.39 17.03 3.74
C LEU A 110 3.52 15.66 4.40
N VAL A 111 4.17 15.58 5.56
CA VAL A 111 4.35 14.31 6.28
C VAL A 111 3.16 13.98 7.17
N TRP A 112 2.40 15.00 7.61
CA TRP A 112 1.29 14.82 8.55
C TRP A 112 0.23 13.77 8.13
N PRO A 113 -0.20 13.64 6.85
CA PRO A 113 -1.19 12.64 6.46
C PRO A 113 -0.80 11.20 6.78
N TYR A 114 0.49 10.89 6.85
CA TYR A 114 0.96 9.55 7.21
C TYR A 114 0.57 9.13 8.62
N ALA A 115 0.52 10.09 9.56
CA ALA A 115 0.15 9.83 10.95
C ALA A 115 -1.35 9.52 11.14
N VAL A 116 -2.19 9.80 10.15
CA VAL A 116 -3.64 9.57 10.22
C VAL A 116 -3.94 8.08 10.05
N ALA A 117 -4.75 7.50 10.95
CA ALA A 117 -5.19 6.11 10.81
C ALA A 117 -6.00 5.92 9.51
N PRO A 118 -5.87 4.78 8.80
CA PRO A 118 -6.52 4.56 7.51
C PRO A 118 -8.03 4.79 7.51
N ALA A 119 -8.74 4.27 8.52
CA ALA A 119 -10.19 4.46 8.65
C ALA A 119 -10.57 5.94 8.86
N VAL A 120 -9.79 6.68 9.66
CA VAL A 120 -10.00 8.12 9.89
C VAL A 120 -9.76 8.91 8.60
N ALA A 121 -8.72 8.57 7.84
CA ALA A 121 -8.50 9.15 6.52
C ALA A 121 -9.72 8.91 5.61
N GLY A 122 -10.24 7.68 5.57
CA GLY A 122 -11.45 7.35 4.84
C GLY A 122 -12.63 8.22 5.22
N VAL A 123 -12.92 8.35 6.52
CA VAL A 123 -14.02 9.19 7.03
C VAL A 123 -13.84 10.66 6.66
N LEU A 124 -12.63 11.22 6.76
CA LEU A 124 -12.37 12.61 6.34
C LEU A 124 -12.70 12.83 4.86
N TRP A 125 -12.25 11.93 4.00
CA TRP A 125 -12.54 12.01 2.56
C TRP A 125 -14.02 11.78 2.25
N LEU A 126 -14.69 10.86 2.96
CA LEU A 126 -16.13 10.65 2.87
C LEU A 126 -16.92 11.93 3.16
N PHE A 127 -16.57 12.65 4.25
CA PHE A 127 -17.22 13.93 4.57
C PHE A 127 -16.95 15.02 3.52
N LEU A 128 -15.71 15.13 3.02
CA LEU A 128 -15.36 16.12 2.00
C LEU A 128 -16.14 15.92 0.69
N PHE A 129 -16.38 14.66 0.32
CA PHE A 129 -17.06 14.28 -0.92
C PHE A 129 -18.50 13.85 -0.72
N ASN A 130 -19.09 14.04 0.47
CA ASN A 130 -20.49 13.70 0.71
C ASN A 130 -21.42 14.44 -0.28
N PRO A 131 -22.33 13.75 -1.00
CA PRO A 131 -23.14 14.38 -2.05
C PRO A 131 -24.01 15.53 -1.57
N THR A 132 -24.43 15.54 -0.29
CA THR A 132 -25.32 16.54 0.28
C THR A 132 -24.57 17.70 0.95
N ILE A 133 -23.65 17.41 1.83
CA ILE A 133 -23.00 18.36 2.74
C ILE A 133 -21.50 18.56 2.46
N GLY A 134 -20.91 17.77 1.54
CA GLY A 134 -19.47 17.79 1.28
C GLY A 134 -19.01 19.07 0.58
N LEU A 135 -17.92 19.65 1.06
CA LEU A 135 -17.33 20.87 0.50
C LEU A 135 -16.92 20.69 -0.95
N VAL A 136 -16.28 19.55 -1.28
CA VAL A 136 -15.84 19.24 -2.65
C VAL A 136 -17.04 18.99 -3.55
N SER A 137 -18.05 18.26 -3.10
CA SER A 137 -19.28 18.02 -3.85
C SER A 137 -20.06 19.33 -4.09
N PHE A 138 -20.01 20.26 -3.14
CA PHE A 138 -20.59 21.60 -3.31
C PHE A 138 -19.83 22.36 -4.42
N ALA A 139 -18.49 22.39 -4.38
CA ALA A 139 -17.68 23.07 -5.40
C ALA A 139 -17.90 22.48 -6.80
N LEU A 140 -17.98 21.14 -6.90
CA LEU A 140 -18.26 20.45 -8.17
C LEU A 140 -19.65 20.80 -8.72
N ARG A 141 -20.65 20.97 -7.87
CA ARG A 141 -22.00 21.41 -8.29
C ARG A 141 -21.99 22.81 -8.90
N GLN A 142 -21.13 23.72 -8.42
CA GLN A 142 -21.03 25.07 -9.00
C GLN A 142 -20.54 25.06 -10.46
N VAL A 143 -19.73 24.06 -10.84
CA VAL A 143 -19.28 23.86 -12.23
C VAL A 143 -20.19 22.89 -13.01
N GLY A 144 -21.38 22.56 -12.49
CA GLY A 144 -22.37 21.72 -13.15
C GLY A 144 -22.19 20.21 -12.97
N TYR A 145 -21.21 19.76 -12.19
CA TYR A 145 -20.97 18.32 -11.97
C TYR A 145 -21.65 17.81 -10.69
N ARG A 146 -22.53 16.79 -10.82
CA ARG A 146 -23.25 16.15 -9.69
C ARG A 146 -22.53 14.91 -9.23
N TRP A 147 -21.61 15.08 -8.28
CA TRP A 147 -20.90 13.98 -7.65
C TRP A 147 -21.83 13.12 -6.77
N ASN A 148 -21.80 11.79 -6.99
CA ASN A 148 -22.51 10.84 -6.13
C ASN A 148 -21.82 9.47 -6.12
N HIS A 149 -20.80 9.31 -5.28
CA HIS A 149 -20.07 8.05 -5.09
C HIS A 149 -20.92 6.91 -4.50
N LEU A 150 -22.10 7.21 -3.94
CA LEU A 150 -23.00 6.17 -3.42
C LEU A 150 -23.71 5.41 -4.52
N LEU A 151 -23.90 6.02 -5.69
CA LEU A 151 -24.59 5.45 -6.85
C LEU A 151 -23.66 5.15 -8.01
N ASN A 152 -22.50 5.79 -8.09
CA ASN A 152 -21.56 5.66 -9.19
C ASN A 152 -20.28 4.97 -8.75
N GLY A 153 -20.04 3.76 -9.28
CA GLY A 153 -18.87 2.95 -8.94
C GLY A 153 -17.53 3.58 -9.34
N HIS A 154 -17.47 4.34 -10.43
CA HIS A 154 -16.26 5.05 -10.84
C HIS A 154 -15.91 6.19 -9.87
N GLU A 155 -16.91 6.93 -9.40
CA GLU A 155 -16.70 7.97 -8.40
C GLU A 155 -16.32 7.39 -7.05
N ALA A 156 -16.93 6.26 -6.66
CA ALA A 156 -16.55 5.52 -5.46
C ALA A 156 -15.10 5.04 -5.53
N MET A 157 -14.69 4.47 -6.65
CA MET A 157 -13.30 4.04 -6.89
C MET A 157 -12.34 5.24 -6.83
N LEU A 158 -12.67 6.34 -7.49
CA LEU A 158 -11.85 7.56 -7.46
C LEU A 158 -11.69 8.09 -6.02
N LEU A 159 -12.77 8.08 -5.23
CA LEU A 159 -12.74 8.55 -3.84
C LEU A 159 -11.80 7.71 -2.97
N VAL A 160 -11.90 6.38 -3.03
CA VAL A 160 -11.02 5.50 -2.25
C VAL A 160 -9.57 5.58 -2.73
N VAL A 161 -9.32 5.76 -4.04
CA VAL A 161 -7.97 5.97 -4.61
C VAL A 161 -7.38 7.28 -4.09
N LEU A 162 -8.14 8.38 -4.12
CA LEU A 162 -7.70 9.69 -3.62
C LEU A 162 -7.35 9.63 -2.12
N ALA A 163 -8.20 9.00 -1.31
CA ALA A 163 -7.98 8.85 0.13
C ALA A 163 -6.72 8.01 0.44
N ALA A 164 -6.55 6.89 -0.26
CA ALA A 164 -5.40 6.00 -0.09
C ALA A 164 -4.10 6.66 -0.59
N ALA A 165 -4.13 7.28 -1.77
CA ALA A 165 -2.97 7.96 -2.35
C ALA A 165 -2.54 9.15 -1.49
N TRP A 166 -3.48 9.99 -1.01
CA TRP A 166 -3.18 11.13 -0.14
C TRP A 166 -2.38 10.72 1.09
N LYS A 167 -2.75 9.63 1.75
CA LYS A 167 -2.02 9.10 2.89
C LYS A 167 -0.61 8.63 2.48
N GLN A 168 -0.52 7.94 1.35
CA GLN A 168 0.74 7.33 0.90
C GLN A 168 1.71 8.33 0.24
N VAL A 169 1.22 9.46 -0.26
CA VAL A 169 2.07 10.57 -0.75
C VAL A 169 3.10 10.98 0.31
N SER A 170 2.72 11.06 1.58
CA SER A 170 3.59 11.47 2.68
C SER A 170 4.78 10.53 2.86
N TYR A 171 4.53 9.22 2.82
CA TYR A 171 5.57 8.20 2.90
C TYR A 171 6.54 8.31 1.72
N ASN A 172 6.00 8.30 0.51
CA ASN A 172 6.79 8.39 -0.71
C ASN A 172 7.61 9.69 -0.78
N PHE A 173 7.04 10.81 -0.31
CA PHE A 173 7.70 12.11 -0.25
C PHE A 173 9.00 12.08 0.56
N ILE A 174 8.99 11.42 1.74
CA ILE A 174 10.17 11.30 2.59
C ILE A 174 11.28 10.54 1.87
N PHE A 175 10.96 9.42 1.24
CA PHE A 175 11.94 8.60 0.53
C PHE A 175 12.49 9.29 -0.73
N PHE A 176 11.64 9.96 -1.50
CA PHE A 176 12.11 10.75 -2.64
C PHE A 176 13.00 11.91 -2.22
N LEU A 177 12.64 12.59 -1.12
CA LEU A 177 13.47 13.68 -0.60
C LEU A 177 14.85 13.19 -0.12
N ALA A 178 14.89 12.02 0.53
CA ALA A 178 16.14 11.37 0.90
C ALA A 178 16.96 10.94 -0.32
N GLY A 179 16.31 10.36 -1.33
CA GLY A 179 16.96 10.00 -2.59
C GLY A 179 17.52 11.20 -3.35
N LEU A 180 16.76 12.30 -3.41
CA LEU A 180 17.22 13.57 -4.02
C LEU A 180 18.43 14.15 -3.30
N ALA A 181 18.47 14.09 -1.97
CA ALA A 181 19.60 14.55 -1.18
C ALA A 181 20.89 13.75 -1.46
N GLY A 182 20.77 12.50 -1.94
CA GLY A 182 21.90 11.65 -2.37
C GLY A 182 22.46 12.01 -3.76
N VAL A 183 21.74 12.82 -4.55
CA VAL A 183 22.21 13.25 -5.86
C VAL A 183 23.28 14.34 -5.69
N GLY A 184 24.49 14.04 -6.13
CA GLY A 184 25.64 14.96 -6.01
C GLY A 184 25.41 16.29 -6.74
N ARG A 185 25.48 17.41 -6.01
CA ARG A 185 25.30 18.76 -6.59
C ARG A 185 26.31 19.05 -7.69
N ALA A 186 27.56 18.57 -7.56
CA ALA A 186 28.61 18.73 -8.55
C ALA A 186 28.23 18.17 -9.93
N VAL A 187 27.52 17.04 -9.96
CA VAL A 187 27.06 16.42 -11.22
C VAL A 187 25.98 17.31 -11.89
N LEU A 188 25.08 17.88 -11.10
CA LEU A 188 24.04 18.78 -11.60
C LEU A 188 24.58 20.12 -12.08
N GLU A 189 25.61 20.63 -11.42
CA GLU A 189 26.32 21.87 -11.79
C GLU A 189 27.14 21.65 -13.08
N ALA A 190 27.89 20.56 -13.20
CA ALA A 190 28.60 20.21 -14.42
C ALA A 190 27.68 20.11 -15.62
N ALA A 191 26.55 19.39 -15.47
CA ALA A 191 25.54 19.27 -16.52
C ALA A 191 24.89 20.64 -16.89
N ALA A 192 24.84 21.57 -15.93
CA ALA A 192 24.37 22.92 -16.20
C ALA A 192 25.38 23.73 -17.03
N LEU A 193 26.68 23.58 -16.78
CA LEU A 193 27.76 24.18 -17.55
C LEU A 193 27.80 23.61 -18.99
N ASP A 194 27.46 22.34 -19.16
CA ASP A 194 27.30 21.68 -20.47
C ASP A 194 26.02 22.11 -21.22
N GLY A 195 25.27 23.08 -20.69
CA GLY A 195 24.06 23.61 -21.34
C GLY A 195 22.79 22.75 -21.15
N ALA A 196 22.81 21.73 -20.28
CA ALA A 196 21.62 20.93 -20.01
C ALA A 196 20.57 21.74 -19.20
N GLY A 197 19.41 21.95 -19.80
CA GLY A 197 18.27 22.59 -19.14
C GLY A 197 17.71 21.75 -17.95
N PRO A 198 16.88 22.36 -17.10
CA PRO A 198 16.41 21.72 -15.86
C PRO A 198 15.63 20.40 -16.09
N VAL A 199 14.80 20.34 -17.13
CA VAL A 199 14.04 19.14 -17.50
C VAL A 199 15.01 18.04 -17.98
N ARG A 200 15.98 18.37 -18.82
CA ARG A 200 16.97 17.40 -19.31
C ARG A 200 17.82 16.85 -18.16
N ARG A 201 18.26 17.69 -17.22
CA ARG A 201 18.99 17.24 -16.02
C ARG A 201 18.13 16.31 -15.17
N PHE A 202 16.86 16.62 -14.98
CA PHE A 202 15.95 15.77 -14.23
C PHE A 202 15.79 14.40 -14.90
N VAL A 203 15.43 14.34 -16.19
CA VAL A 203 15.15 13.09 -16.89
C VAL A 203 16.40 12.24 -17.10
N SER A 204 17.56 12.88 -17.42
CA SER A 204 18.79 12.16 -17.82
C SER A 204 19.72 11.84 -16.64
N ILE A 205 19.58 12.53 -15.50
CA ILE A 205 20.48 12.36 -14.36
C ILE A 205 19.71 11.99 -13.10
N VAL A 206 18.78 12.87 -12.66
CA VAL A 206 18.08 12.69 -11.37
C VAL A 206 17.19 11.46 -11.37
N PHE A 207 16.35 11.32 -12.40
CA PHE A 207 15.39 10.22 -12.48
C PHE A 207 16.05 8.84 -12.57
N PRO A 208 17.10 8.61 -13.38
CA PRO A 208 17.85 7.37 -13.36
C PRO A 208 18.51 7.05 -12.01
N LEU A 209 19.07 8.06 -11.34
CA LEU A 209 19.65 7.89 -10.00
C LEU A 209 18.60 7.60 -8.91
N LEU A 210 17.38 8.06 -9.08
CA LEU A 210 16.24 7.74 -8.20
C LEU A 210 15.59 6.38 -8.52
N SER A 211 15.97 5.72 -9.62
CA SER A 211 15.28 4.49 -10.06
C SER A 211 15.28 3.36 -9.01
N PRO A 212 16.33 3.13 -8.19
CA PRO A 212 16.29 2.14 -7.12
C PRO A 212 15.26 2.50 -6.04
N THR A 213 15.21 3.77 -5.64
CA THR A 213 14.21 4.28 -4.68
C THR A 213 12.80 4.18 -5.25
N MET A 214 12.61 4.54 -6.51
CA MET A 214 11.31 4.42 -7.17
C MET A 214 10.84 2.97 -7.24
N PHE A 215 11.71 2.04 -7.61
CA PHE A 215 11.34 0.61 -7.65
C PHE A 215 10.97 0.09 -6.26
N PHE A 216 11.75 0.43 -5.23
CA PHE A 216 11.41 0.13 -3.84
C PHE A 216 10.01 0.65 -3.49
N LEU A 217 9.74 1.92 -3.77
CA LEU A 217 8.46 2.55 -3.47
C LEU A 217 7.30 1.95 -4.26
N VAL A 218 7.47 1.54 -5.52
CA VAL A 218 6.44 0.84 -6.29
C VAL A 218 6.00 -0.42 -5.54
N VAL A 219 6.93 -1.26 -5.10
CA VAL A 219 6.59 -2.51 -4.40
C VAL A 219 5.91 -2.21 -3.05
N VAL A 220 6.44 -1.25 -2.27
CA VAL A 220 5.83 -0.84 -1.00
C VAL A 220 4.41 -0.31 -1.20
N ASN A 221 4.16 0.50 -2.23
CA ASN A 221 2.81 1.01 -2.53
C ASN A 221 1.85 -0.10 -2.95
N ILE A 222 2.31 -1.09 -3.72
CA ILE A 222 1.49 -2.25 -4.08
C ILE A 222 1.13 -3.03 -2.81
N VAL A 223 2.09 -3.33 -1.94
CA VAL A 223 1.84 -4.02 -0.66
C VAL A 223 0.86 -3.23 0.20
N TYR A 224 1.04 -1.91 0.32
CA TYR A 224 0.12 -1.02 1.01
C TYR A 224 -1.30 -1.12 0.45
N ALA A 225 -1.47 -1.05 -0.88
CA ALA A 225 -2.78 -1.12 -1.52
C ALA A 225 -3.47 -2.48 -1.31
N PHE A 226 -2.70 -3.57 -1.20
CA PHE A 226 -3.25 -4.91 -0.97
C PHE A 226 -3.69 -5.15 0.48
N PHE A 227 -3.06 -4.53 1.49
CA PHE A 227 -3.29 -4.90 2.90
C PHE A 227 -3.75 -3.74 3.78
N GLU A 228 -3.16 -2.56 3.63
CA GLU A 228 -3.37 -1.47 4.60
C GLU A 228 -4.57 -0.58 4.27
N THR A 229 -5.20 -0.78 3.11
CA THR A 229 -6.31 0.04 2.63
C THR A 229 -7.69 -0.48 3.04
N PHE A 230 -7.76 -1.62 3.73
CA PHE A 230 -9.01 -2.16 4.27
C PHE A 230 -9.83 -1.11 5.03
N GLY A 231 -9.21 -0.39 5.96
CA GLY A 231 -9.89 0.62 6.78
C GLY A 231 -10.48 1.78 5.96
N ILE A 232 -9.81 2.18 4.88
CA ILE A 232 -10.30 3.22 3.97
C ILE A 232 -11.54 2.71 3.22
N VAL A 233 -11.42 1.55 2.56
CA VAL A 233 -12.54 0.99 1.77
C VAL A 233 -13.74 0.69 2.66
N HIS A 234 -13.52 0.11 3.84
CA HIS A 234 -14.57 -0.18 4.80
C HIS A 234 -15.30 1.09 5.25
N ALA A 235 -14.57 2.14 5.60
CA ALA A 235 -15.15 3.39 6.10
C ALA A 235 -15.83 4.23 5.01
N VAL A 236 -15.35 4.20 3.76
CA VAL A 236 -15.83 5.06 2.68
C VAL A 236 -17.00 4.44 1.92
N THR A 237 -16.84 3.19 1.50
CA THR A 237 -17.76 2.57 0.53
C THR A 237 -18.34 1.23 0.99
N GLY A 238 -17.71 0.56 1.95
CA GLY A 238 -18.06 -0.81 2.30
C GLY A 238 -17.98 -1.77 1.10
N GLY A 239 -17.05 -1.52 0.16
CA GLY A 239 -16.90 -2.29 -1.08
C GLY A 239 -17.86 -1.90 -2.21
N GLY A 240 -18.86 -1.01 -1.95
CA GLY A 240 -19.91 -0.59 -2.90
C GLY A 240 -19.53 0.59 -3.80
N PRO A 241 -20.49 1.09 -4.61
CA PRO A 241 -21.75 0.43 -4.97
C PRO A 241 -21.51 -0.79 -5.89
N ALA A 242 -22.40 -1.76 -5.86
CA ALA A 242 -22.35 -2.96 -6.72
C ALA A 242 -20.97 -3.63 -6.77
N ARG A 243 -20.23 -3.68 -5.64
CA ARG A 243 -18.87 -4.23 -5.51
C ARG A 243 -17.78 -3.49 -6.30
N ALA A 244 -18.05 -2.26 -6.73
CA ALA A 244 -17.11 -1.48 -7.55
C ALA A 244 -15.78 -1.18 -6.84
N THR A 245 -15.75 -1.19 -5.51
CA THR A 245 -14.56 -0.95 -4.69
C THR A 245 -14.22 -2.13 -3.78
N GLU A 246 -14.76 -3.32 -4.10
CA GLU A 246 -14.50 -4.53 -3.33
C GLU A 246 -13.11 -5.10 -3.67
N ILE A 247 -12.09 -4.61 -2.99
CA ILE A 247 -10.73 -5.14 -3.10
C ILE A 247 -10.59 -6.48 -2.36
N LEU A 248 -9.58 -7.28 -2.70
CA LEU A 248 -9.38 -8.62 -2.15
C LEU A 248 -9.34 -8.65 -0.62
N VAL A 249 -8.62 -7.74 0.03
CA VAL A 249 -8.57 -7.71 1.51
C VAL A 249 -9.94 -7.43 2.12
N TYR A 250 -10.79 -6.64 1.46
CA TYR A 250 -12.16 -6.40 1.90
C TYR A 250 -13.04 -7.62 1.67
N LYS A 251 -12.86 -8.32 0.54
CA LYS A 251 -13.57 -9.57 0.25
C LYS A 251 -13.24 -10.68 1.26
N VAL A 252 -11.97 -10.84 1.65
CA VAL A 252 -11.56 -11.75 2.72
C VAL A 252 -12.37 -11.52 3.99
N PHE A 253 -12.47 -10.27 4.41
CA PHE A 253 -13.27 -9.87 5.59
C PHE A 253 -14.76 -10.20 5.39
N ARG A 254 -15.32 -9.81 4.25
CA ARG A 254 -16.75 -10.05 3.97
C ARG A 254 -17.11 -11.53 3.93
N ASP A 255 -16.31 -12.34 3.25
CA ASP A 255 -16.57 -13.77 3.13
C ASP A 255 -16.38 -14.50 4.48
N GLY A 256 -15.37 -14.11 5.28
CA GLY A 256 -15.08 -14.73 6.58
C GLY A 256 -15.98 -14.27 7.71
N PHE A 257 -16.22 -12.95 7.85
CA PHE A 257 -16.95 -12.39 8.99
C PHE A 257 -18.44 -12.18 8.73
N VAL A 258 -18.82 -11.86 7.50
CA VAL A 258 -20.23 -11.64 7.14
C VAL A 258 -20.83 -12.91 6.53
N GLY A 259 -20.09 -13.56 5.62
CA GLY A 259 -20.48 -14.80 4.98
C GLY A 259 -20.29 -16.05 5.83
N LEU A 260 -19.52 -15.97 6.93
CA LEU A 260 -19.18 -17.07 7.84
C LEU A 260 -18.50 -18.26 7.13
N ASP A 261 -17.89 -18.03 5.97
CA ASP A 261 -17.11 -19.02 5.23
C ASP A 261 -15.62 -18.87 5.56
N LEU A 262 -15.24 -19.43 6.71
CA LEU A 262 -13.86 -19.31 7.23
C LEU A 262 -12.84 -20.04 6.34
N GLY A 263 -13.19 -21.20 5.79
CA GLY A 263 -12.30 -21.97 4.93
C GLY A 263 -11.92 -21.21 3.66
N ARG A 264 -12.93 -20.65 3.00
CA ARG A 264 -12.75 -19.85 1.78
C ARG A 264 -12.02 -18.52 2.05
N SER A 265 -12.36 -17.84 3.13
CA SER A 265 -11.68 -16.61 3.57
C SER A 265 -10.21 -16.89 3.89
N ALA A 266 -9.91 -17.99 4.57
CA ALA A 266 -8.54 -18.42 4.86
C ALA A 266 -7.76 -18.74 3.57
N ALA A 267 -8.36 -19.42 2.59
CA ALA A 267 -7.73 -19.68 1.29
C ALA A 267 -7.40 -18.38 0.54
N GLN A 268 -8.30 -17.39 0.55
CA GLN A 268 -8.04 -16.06 -0.01
C GLN A 268 -6.87 -15.36 0.69
N SER A 269 -6.81 -15.44 2.03
CA SER A 269 -5.70 -14.87 2.82
C SER A 269 -4.36 -15.52 2.48
N VAL A 270 -4.33 -16.84 2.27
CA VAL A 270 -3.12 -17.57 1.83
C VAL A 270 -2.67 -17.12 0.44
N ILE A 271 -3.61 -16.93 -0.50
CA ILE A 271 -3.27 -16.40 -1.83
C ILE A 271 -2.71 -14.99 -1.73
N LEU A 272 -3.32 -14.10 -0.94
CA LEU A 272 -2.80 -12.75 -0.73
C LEU A 272 -1.39 -12.78 -0.12
N MET A 273 -1.15 -13.63 0.87
CA MET A 273 0.17 -13.83 1.47
C MET A 273 1.20 -14.29 0.42
N ALA A 274 0.83 -15.26 -0.43
CA ALA A 274 1.70 -15.76 -1.49
C ALA A 274 2.05 -14.67 -2.52
N ILE A 275 1.09 -13.80 -2.89
CA ILE A 275 1.33 -12.66 -3.78
C ILE A 275 2.37 -11.71 -3.18
N VAL A 276 2.23 -11.36 -1.89
CA VAL A 276 3.19 -10.44 -1.24
C VAL A 276 4.56 -11.05 -1.06
N ILE A 277 4.63 -12.32 -0.68
CA ILE A 277 5.92 -13.03 -0.62
C ILE A 277 6.60 -12.99 -2.03
N GLY A 278 5.83 -13.28 -3.08
CA GLY A 278 6.32 -13.21 -4.45
C GLY A 278 6.85 -11.82 -4.83
N LEU A 279 6.09 -10.77 -4.55
CA LEU A 279 6.51 -9.38 -4.77
C LEU A 279 7.78 -9.03 -3.98
N THR A 280 7.84 -9.42 -2.72
CA THR A 280 8.99 -9.19 -1.84
C THR A 280 10.24 -9.90 -2.37
N VAL A 281 10.12 -11.16 -2.79
CA VAL A 281 11.23 -11.91 -3.41
C VAL A 281 11.74 -11.24 -4.69
N VAL A 282 10.82 -10.77 -5.54
CA VAL A 282 11.18 -10.02 -6.76
C VAL A 282 11.91 -8.74 -6.40
N GLN A 283 11.43 -8.00 -5.39
CA GLN A 283 12.07 -6.77 -4.92
C GLN A 283 13.52 -7.01 -4.46
N PHE A 284 13.76 -7.99 -3.59
CA PHE A 284 15.09 -8.29 -3.10
C PHE A 284 16.04 -8.71 -4.24
N ARG A 285 15.60 -9.61 -5.11
CA ARG A 285 16.42 -10.05 -6.26
C ARG A 285 16.75 -8.91 -7.23
N TYR A 286 15.85 -7.94 -7.40
CA TYR A 286 16.08 -6.79 -8.27
C TYR A 286 17.08 -5.81 -7.65
N VAL A 287 16.96 -5.52 -6.36
CA VAL A 287 17.87 -4.62 -5.63
C VAL A 287 19.28 -5.18 -5.58
N GLU A 288 19.46 -6.47 -5.22
CA GLU A 288 20.77 -7.10 -5.17
C GLU A 288 21.53 -7.07 -6.50
N ARG A 289 20.84 -7.18 -7.64
CA ARG A 289 21.47 -7.20 -8.96
C ARG A 289 21.95 -5.83 -9.46
N LYS A 290 21.42 -4.73 -8.95
CA LYS A 290 21.69 -3.37 -9.45
C LYS A 290 22.50 -2.49 -8.51
N VAL A 291 22.70 -2.88 -7.27
CA VAL A 291 23.55 -2.15 -6.31
C VAL A 291 24.93 -2.77 -6.32
N HIS A 292 25.79 -2.30 -7.18
CA HIS A 292 27.24 -2.51 -7.09
C HIS A 292 27.79 -1.32 -6.29
N TYR A 293 28.34 -1.60 -5.11
CA TYR A 293 29.11 -0.64 -4.30
C TYR A 293 30.48 -0.39 -4.92
#